data_716b231e177ec0df47ac21715e8baac4
#
_entry.id   716b231e177ec0df47ac21715e8baac4
#
_cell.length_a   1.000
_cell.length_b   1.000
_cell.length_c   1.000
_cell.angle_alpha   90.00
_cell.angle_beta   90.00
_cell.angle_gamma   90.00
#
_symmetry.space_group_name_H-M   'P 1'
#
loop_
_entity.id
_entity.type
_entity.pdbx_description
1 polymer ?
#
loop_
_entity_poly.entity_id
_entity_poly.type
_entity_poly.pdbx_seq_one_letter_code
_entity_poly.pdbx_strand_id
1 'polypeptide(L)'
;MSYCETQALAIGYGAPLLRDIALHAERGKILALIGPNGAGKSTLLKTLAAQLPTQGGAVLLDGQNLAAYTPNARARKLALMLPHTARTELTTCFDVAAAGRYPYTGRLGVLSAADKQQVRAALELVQAAPLADRDFTKISDGQRQRVLLARAVCQQPEILLLDEPTSFLDAKGKAELMAILQTLAHEKNVAIIVTLHELELAQKLADAVVCVAPSGVSGVLTPQEAFAEQNIRRLFDLTAEQYAMLFKNGDTKPKFAHYIRSGQKLLRCGYTTGTCAALGAAGAARLLLTGHVPESVGLRTPKGIVVEVVPQFCRPTAGGAECAIVKDGGDDIDATTGLPVVAEVTLLPDAPHTVTIDGGAGVGRVTKPGLDQPVGAAAINHVPRQMITEALLREADAVGYGGGFAVTVSIKGGAAAAKRTFNPHIGVEGGLSVLGTSGIVEPMSQQALLDTLQIEIHQAALKSRRLILAPGNYGLDY
;
A
#
# COMPACT_ATOMS: atom_id res chain seq x y z
N MET A 1 32.34 3.29 12.76
CA MET A 1 32.67 4.61 13.33
C MET A 1 31.71 5.64 12.75
N SER A 2 31.18 6.51 13.59
CA SER A 2 30.27 7.56 13.18
C SER A 2 30.96 8.49 12.17
N TYR A 3 30.28 8.87 11.09
CA TYR A 3 30.80 9.80 10.11
C TYR A 3 30.18 11.19 10.22
N CYS A 4 28.89 11.24 10.58
CA CYS A 4 28.20 12.50 10.90
C CYS A 4 27.58 12.38 12.28
N GLU A 5 27.83 13.34 13.16
CA GLU A 5 27.31 13.38 14.52
C GLU A 5 26.74 14.75 14.86
N THR A 6 25.78 14.80 15.75
CA THR A 6 25.29 16.05 16.31
C THR A 6 25.50 16.09 17.82
N GLN A 7 25.88 17.26 18.34
CA GLN A 7 26.12 17.50 19.76
C GLN A 7 25.17 18.59 20.25
N ALA A 8 24.15 18.19 21.02
CA ALA A 8 23.13 19.09 21.57
C ALA A 8 22.59 20.06 20.52
N LEU A 9 22.36 19.56 19.29
CA LEU A 9 22.00 20.38 18.15
C LEU A 9 20.60 20.97 18.34
N ALA A 10 20.47 22.27 18.11
CA ALA A 10 19.19 22.97 17.99
C ALA A 10 19.00 23.46 16.54
N ILE A 11 17.80 23.25 15.99
CA ILE A 11 17.43 23.59 14.63
C ILE A 11 16.20 24.49 14.57
N GLY A 12 16.08 25.34 13.57
CA GLY A 12 14.90 26.21 13.38
C GLY A 12 15.16 27.38 12.43
N TYR A 13 14.14 28.22 12.28
CA TYR A 13 14.17 29.45 11.46
C TYR A 13 14.08 30.68 12.40
N GLY A 14 15.23 31.21 12.82
CA GLY A 14 15.28 32.35 13.74
C GLY A 14 15.00 32.03 15.20
N ALA A 15 14.17 31.03 15.48
CA ALA A 15 13.95 30.45 16.80
C ALA A 15 14.07 28.92 16.72
N PRO A 16 14.54 28.27 17.81
CA PRO A 16 14.65 26.82 17.83
C PRO A 16 13.30 26.13 17.72
N LEU A 17 13.15 25.31 16.69
CA LEU A 17 12.02 24.41 16.50
C LEU A 17 12.20 23.10 17.31
N LEU A 18 13.40 22.53 17.26
CA LEU A 18 13.79 21.34 18.00
C LEU A 18 15.14 21.58 18.68
N ARG A 19 15.35 20.97 19.84
CA ARG A 19 16.57 21.12 20.67
C ARG A 19 17.11 19.75 21.06
N ASP A 20 18.34 19.76 21.58
CA ASP A 20 19.00 18.61 22.18
C ASP A 20 19.07 17.39 21.28
N ILE A 21 19.21 17.64 19.95
CA ILE A 21 19.28 16.57 18.96
C ILE A 21 20.66 15.91 19.04
N ALA A 22 20.67 14.60 19.37
CA ALA A 22 21.82 13.74 19.36
C ALA A 22 21.60 12.58 18.40
N LEU A 23 22.13 12.67 17.19
CA LEU A 23 22.10 11.62 16.19
C LEU A 23 23.51 11.32 15.67
N HIS A 24 23.68 10.12 15.15
CA HIS A 24 24.90 9.75 14.45
C HIS A 24 24.56 8.90 13.22
N ALA A 25 25.29 9.12 12.14
CA ALA A 25 25.21 8.33 10.92
C ALA A 25 26.58 7.72 10.61
N GLU A 26 26.58 6.44 10.26
CA GLU A 26 27.78 5.66 9.96
C GLU A 26 27.98 5.51 8.47
N ARG A 27 29.23 5.40 8.02
CA ARG A 27 29.54 5.01 6.64
C ARG A 27 28.99 3.62 6.36
N GLY A 28 28.50 3.43 5.15
CA GLY A 28 27.94 2.16 4.73
C GLY A 28 26.57 1.84 5.30
N LYS A 29 25.92 2.80 5.99
CA LYS A 29 24.60 2.59 6.58
C LYS A 29 23.58 3.64 6.16
N ILE A 30 22.32 3.26 6.22
CA ILE A 30 21.16 4.09 5.92
C ILE A 30 20.44 4.44 7.22
N LEU A 31 20.44 5.71 7.59
CA LEU A 31 19.70 6.28 8.70
C LEU A 31 18.40 6.88 8.19
N ALA A 32 17.25 6.31 8.55
CA ALA A 32 15.95 6.86 8.19
C ALA A 32 15.46 7.86 9.25
N LEU A 33 14.96 9.01 8.81
CA LEU A 33 14.21 9.97 9.63
C LEU A 33 12.72 9.78 9.37
N ILE A 34 11.97 9.36 10.39
CA ILE A 34 10.52 9.16 10.32
C ILE A 34 9.79 10.10 11.26
N GLY A 35 8.53 10.39 10.97
CA GLY A 35 7.67 11.23 11.82
C GLY A 35 6.62 12.00 11.04
N PRO A 36 5.70 12.68 11.72
CA PRO A 36 4.60 13.40 11.09
C PRO A 36 5.09 14.55 10.19
N ASN A 37 4.20 15.02 9.31
CA ASN A 37 4.48 16.18 8.47
C ASN A 37 4.62 17.42 9.35
N GLY A 38 5.56 18.29 9.00
CA GLY A 38 5.84 19.52 9.79
C GLY A 38 6.67 19.29 11.05
N ALA A 39 7.06 18.06 11.42
CA ALA A 39 7.84 17.78 12.62
C ALA A 39 9.30 18.31 12.58
N GLY A 40 9.78 18.82 11.43
CA GLY A 40 11.11 19.38 11.33
C GLY A 40 12.15 18.51 10.62
N LYS A 41 11.77 17.39 9.99
CA LYS A 41 12.68 16.47 9.27
C LYS A 41 13.51 17.19 8.19
N SER A 42 12.85 17.94 7.30
CA SER A 42 13.53 18.70 6.24
C SER A 42 14.37 19.84 6.81
N THR A 43 13.96 20.47 7.93
CA THR A 43 14.74 21.46 8.65
C THR A 43 16.02 20.86 9.20
N LEU A 44 15.92 19.66 9.80
CA LEU A 44 17.07 18.90 10.28
C LEU A 44 18.04 18.58 9.15
N LEU A 45 17.56 18.03 8.02
CA LEU A 45 18.42 17.75 6.85
C LEU A 45 19.12 19.01 6.32
N LYS A 46 18.40 20.14 6.18
CA LYS A 46 18.98 21.40 5.74
C LYS A 46 20.03 21.94 6.71
N THR A 47 19.83 21.75 8.02
CA THR A 47 20.82 22.14 9.03
C THR A 47 22.05 21.24 8.99
N LEU A 48 21.87 19.91 8.85
CA LEU A 48 22.97 18.98 8.64
C LEU A 48 23.77 19.25 7.37
N ALA A 49 23.13 19.82 6.34
CA ALA A 49 23.78 20.25 5.09
C ALA A 49 24.41 21.65 5.20
N ALA A 50 24.30 22.33 6.32
CA ALA A 50 24.65 23.74 6.51
C ALA A 50 23.99 24.69 5.48
N GLN A 51 22.78 24.34 5.01
CA GLN A 51 21.90 25.29 4.28
C GLN A 51 21.12 26.20 5.24
N LEU A 52 20.90 25.73 6.48
CA LEU A 52 20.38 26.52 7.58
C LEU A 52 21.41 26.57 8.69
N PRO A 53 21.56 27.74 9.36
CA PRO A 53 22.44 27.84 10.51
C PRO A 53 21.91 27.00 11.69
N THR A 54 22.81 26.47 12.50
CA THR A 54 22.43 25.86 13.79
C THR A 54 21.89 26.94 14.74
N GLN A 55 20.86 26.63 15.50
CA GLN A 55 20.32 27.51 16.55
C GLN A 55 20.97 27.22 17.93
N GLY A 56 21.92 26.29 17.97
CA GLY A 56 22.69 25.85 19.12
C GLY A 56 23.34 24.51 18.85
N GLY A 57 24.35 24.15 19.63
CA GLY A 57 25.09 22.90 19.45
C GLY A 57 25.98 22.89 18.21
N ALA A 58 26.36 21.67 17.78
CA ALA A 58 27.25 21.49 16.64
C ALA A 58 26.89 20.26 15.79
N VAL A 59 27.26 20.32 14.51
CA VAL A 59 27.30 19.16 13.59
C VAL A 59 28.76 18.84 13.32
N LEU A 60 29.15 17.62 13.56
CA LEU A 60 30.48 17.10 13.26
C LEU A 60 30.40 16.21 12.01
N LEU A 61 31.33 16.41 11.10
CA LEU A 61 31.50 15.59 9.91
C LEU A 61 32.95 15.06 9.94
N ASP A 62 33.11 13.74 9.97
CA ASP A 62 34.43 13.10 10.10
C ASP A 62 35.23 13.64 11.32
N GLY A 63 34.55 13.81 12.47
CA GLY A 63 35.12 14.33 13.70
C GLY A 63 35.40 15.85 13.74
N GLN A 64 35.23 16.57 12.62
CA GLN A 64 35.46 18.00 12.51
C GLN A 64 34.13 18.78 12.46
N ASN A 65 34.07 19.92 13.15
CA ASN A 65 32.88 20.77 13.10
C ASN A 65 32.59 21.22 11.65
N LEU A 66 31.33 21.01 11.20
CA LEU A 66 30.86 21.31 9.84
C LEU A 66 31.08 22.80 9.47
N ALA A 67 31.00 23.69 10.45
CA ALA A 67 31.24 25.15 10.24
C ALA A 67 32.70 25.47 9.91
N ALA A 68 33.66 24.61 10.24
CA ALA A 68 35.06 24.79 9.94
C ALA A 68 35.43 24.43 8.48
N TYR A 69 34.56 23.71 7.77
CA TYR A 69 34.78 23.38 6.37
C TYR A 69 34.53 24.60 5.46
N THR A 70 35.40 24.81 4.48
CA THR A 70 35.08 25.75 3.37
C THR A 70 33.89 25.20 2.59
N PRO A 71 33.09 26.05 1.92
CA PRO A 71 31.95 25.61 1.13
C PRO A 71 32.32 24.53 0.09
N ASN A 72 33.46 24.67 -0.55
CA ASN A 72 33.93 23.70 -1.55
C ASN A 72 34.36 22.38 -0.91
N ALA A 73 35.10 22.40 0.20
CA ALA A 73 35.49 21.19 0.92
C ALA A 73 34.26 20.40 1.46
N ARG A 74 33.28 21.14 2.00
CA ARG A 74 32.01 20.57 2.42
C ARG A 74 31.25 19.93 1.26
N ALA A 75 31.15 20.64 0.11
CA ALA A 75 30.47 20.14 -1.08
C ALA A 75 31.11 18.89 -1.70
N ARG A 76 32.40 18.61 -1.43
CA ARG A 76 33.04 17.35 -1.83
C ARG A 76 32.71 16.18 -0.90
N LYS A 77 32.32 16.45 0.33
CA LYS A 77 32.02 15.41 1.34
C LYS A 77 30.52 15.14 1.45
N LEU A 78 29.67 16.14 1.25
CA LEU A 78 28.25 16.08 1.54
C LEU A 78 27.42 16.51 0.33
N ALA A 79 26.47 15.68 -0.07
CA ALA A 79 25.45 16.04 -1.06
C ALA A 79 24.05 16.05 -0.42
N LEU A 80 23.21 16.99 -0.85
CA LEU A 80 21.83 17.12 -0.42
C LEU A 80 20.90 17.11 -1.64
N MET A 81 19.87 16.28 -1.57
CA MET A 81 18.77 16.23 -2.53
C MET A 81 17.48 16.67 -1.84
N LEU A 82 16.85 17.70 -2.34
CA LEU A 82 15.54 18.21 -1.88
C LEU A 82 14.45 17.90 -2.91
N PRO A 83 13.18 17.74 -2.49
CA PRO A 83 12.08 17.34 -3.38
C PRO A 83 11.74 18.39 -4.45
N HIS A 84 12.01 19.66 -4.18
CA HIS A 84 11.73 20.76 -5.09
C HIS A 84 13.02 21.42 -5.58
N THR A 85 13.33 21.19 -6.85
CA THR A 85 14.42 21.87 -7.53
C THR A 85 13.83 22.94 -8.45
N ALA A 86 14.45 24.11 -8.52
CA ALA A 86 14.05 25.17 -9.43
C ALA A 86 13.95 24.63 -10.88
N ARG A 87 12.89 24.98 -11.59
CA ARG A 87 12.75 24.67 -13.01
C ARG A 87 13.82 25.44 -13.77
N THR A 88 14.82 24.74 -14.27
CA THR A 88 15.84 25.29 -15.15
C THR A 88 15.32 25.09 -16.58
N GLU A 89 15.04 26.20 -17.28
CA GLU A 89 14.67 26.16 -18.70
C GLU A 89 15.90 25.84 -19.57
N LEU A 90 15.68 25.17 -20.70
CA LEU A 90 16.69 24.86 -21.71
C LEU A 90 17.92 24.04 -21.23
N THR A 91 17.73 23.16 -20.25
CA THR A 91 18.82 22.39 -19.67
C THR A 91 18.56 20.89 -19.90
N THR A 92 19.57 20.17 -20.40
CA THR A 92 19.47 18.71 -20.56
C THR A 92 19.57 17.97 -19.22
N CYS A 93 19.12 16.72 -19.17
CA CYS A 93 19.31 15.87 -17.99
C CYS A 93 20.79 15.68 -17.66
N PHE A 94 21.66 15.62 -18.69
CA PHE A 94 23.11 15.58 -18.51
C PHE A 94 23.62 16.83 -17.79
N ASP A 95 23.18 18.03 -18.20
CA ASP A 95 23.63 19.28 -17.59
C ASP A 95 23.19 19.41 -16.14
N VAL A 96 21.95 18.95 -15.83
CA VAL A 96 21.46 18.91 -14.44
C VAL A 96 22.30 17.97 -13.59
N ALA A 97 22.63 16.77 -14.07
CA ALA A 97 23.51 15.84 -13.36
C ALA A 97 24.94 16.39 -13.24
N ALA A 98 25.44 17.06 -14.30
CA ALA A 98 26.77 17.64 -14.35
C ALA A 98 26.99 18.78 -13.34
N ALA A 99 25.92 19.46 -12.91
CA ALA A 99 26.01 20.45 -11.83
C ALA A 99 26.58 19.85 -10.53
N GLY A 100 26.46 18.51 -10.31
CA GLY A 100 27.14 17.82 -9.22
C GLY A 100 28.66 17.88 -9.26
N ARG A 101 29.25 18.22 -10.40
CA ARG A 101 30.72 18.37 -10.56
C ARG A 101 31.27 19.76 -10.22
N TYR A 102 30.42 20.74 -9.94
CA TYR A 102 30.91 22.10 -9.61
C TYR A 102 31.97 22.16 -8.50
N PRO A 103 31.99 21.34 -7.44
CA PRO A 103 33.06 21.36 -6.46
C PRO A 103 34.44 20.94 -7.03
N TYR A 104 34.49 20.37 -8.22
CA TYR A 104 35.70 19.84 -8.87
C TYR A 104 36.11 20.68 -10.08
N THR A 105 35.20 21.48 -10.63
CA THR A 105 35.50 22.36 -11.75
C THR A 105 36.15 23.68 -11.26
N GLY A 106 36.99 24.30 -12.09
CA GLY A 106 37.57 25.59 -11.79
C GLY A 106 36.53 26.75 -11.88
N ARG A 107 36.99 28.00 -11.78
CA ARG A 107 36.13 29.20 -11.81
C ARG A 107 35.23 29.30 -13.06
N LEU A 108 35.64 28.73 -14.17
CA LEU A 108 34.88 28.71 -15.43
C LEU A 108 33.86 27.61 -15.54
N GLY A 109 33.79 26.70 -14.56
CA GLY A 109 32.81 25.61 -14.56
C GLY A 109 32.97 24.57 -15.70
N VAL A 110 34.11 24.55 -16.39
CA VAL A 110 34.36 23.69 -17.55
C VAL A 110 34.61 22.27 -17.08
N LEU A 111 33.83 21.34 -17.62
CA LEU A 111 33.93 19.91 -17.31
C LEU A 111 35.11 19.29 -18.07
N SER A 112 36.00 18.62 -17.35
CA SER A 112 37.03 17.74 -17.93
C SER A 112 36.43 16.47 -18.54
N ALA A 113 37.22 15.74 -19.29
CA ALA A 113 36.80 14.40 -19.81
C ALA A 113 36.44 13.44 -18.67
N ALA A 114 37.22 13.47 -17.57
CA ALA A 114 36.96 12.70 -16.38
C ALA A 114 35.62 13.08 -15.70
N ASP A 115 35.29 14.39 -15.62
CA ASP A 115 34.02 14.84 -15.07
C ASP A 115 32.85 14.35 -15.92
N LYS A 116 32.95 14.44 -17.26
CA LYS A 116 31.92 13.93 -18.17
C LYS A 116 31.70 12.41 -18.02
N GLN A 117 32.76 11.66 -17.77
CA GLN A 117 32.68 10.22 -17.49
C GLN A 117 31.96 9.97 -16.16
N GLN A 118 32.25 10.72 -15.12
CA GLN A 118 31.56 10.62 -13.82
C GLN A 118 30.07 10.94 -13.94
N VAL A 119 29.70 11.94 -14.73
CA VAL A 119 28.29 12.29 -14.99
C VAL A 119 27.56 11.10 -15.66
N ARG A 120 28.18 10.50 -16.68
CA ARG A 120 27.60 9.34 -17.36
C ARG A 120 27.45 8.14 -16.41
N ALA A 121 28.49 7.82 -15.65
CA ALA A 121 28.44 6.75 -14.67
C ALA A 121 27.35 6.98 -13.59
N ALA A 122 27.16 8.21 -13.13
CA ALA A 122 26.09 8.55 -12.20
C ALA A 122 24.69 8.37 -12.83
N LEU A 123 24.51 8.80 -14.09
CA LEU A 123 23.26 8.58 -14.83
C LEU A 123 22.97 7.10 -15.08
N GLU A 124 24.00 6.31 -15.37
CA GLU A 124 23.88 4.85 -15.52
C GLU A 124 23.45 4.18 -14.21
N LEU A 125 24.10 4.53 -13.10
CA LEU A 125 23.78 3.98 -11.77
C LEU A 125 22.32 4.18 -11.38
N VAL A 126 21.76 5.35 -11.69
CA VAL A 126 20.34 5.66 -11.40
C VAL A 126 19.39 5.30 -12.55
N GLN A 127 19.87 4.57 -13.57
CA GLN A 127 19.09 4.15 -14.74
C GLN A 127 18.46 5.31 -15.51
N ALA A 128 19.14 6.47 -15.54
CA ALA A 128 18.73 7.67 -16.27
C ALA A 128 19.59 7.97 -17.52
N ALA A 129 20.53 7.09 -17.88
CA ALA A 129 21.41 7.29 -19.04
C ALA A 129 20.64 7.53 -20.37
N PRO A 130 19.51 6.84 -20.67
CA PRO A 130 18.73 7.11 -21.89
C PRO A 130 18.08 8.51 -21.92
N LEU A 131 18.09 9.22 -20.81
CA LEU A 131 17.50 10.55 -20.69
C LEU A 131 18.53 11.67 -20.85
N ALA A 132 19.82 11.35 -20.94
CA ALA A 132 20.92 12.33 -20.86
C ALA A 132 20.71 13.58 -21.73
N ASP A 133 20.34 13.39 -22.98
CA ASP A 133 20.17 14.49 -23.95
C ASP A 133 18.74 15.07 -23.96
N ARG A 134 17.82 14.55 -23.13
CA ARG A 134 16.46 15.05 -23.05
C ARG A 134 16.40 16.34 -22.24
N ASP A 135 15.49 17.21 -22.62
CA ASP A 135 15.11 18.39 -21.84
C ASP A 135 14.56 17.97 -20.48
N PHE A 136 15.18 18.43 -19.39
CA PHE A 136 14.83 18.10 -18.01
C PHE A 136 13.40 18.51 -17.66
N THR A 137 12.84 19.53 -18.32
CA THR A 137 11.46 19.98 -18.08
C THR A 137 10.42 19.07 -18.73
N LYS A 138 10.81 18.27 -19.72
CA LYS A 138 9.92 17.42 -20.53
C LYS A 138 9.92 15.93 -20.14
N ILE A 139 10.52 15.59 -19.02
CA ILE A 139 10.51 14.23 -18.47
C ILE A 139 9.51 14.11 -17.32
N SER A 140 9.10 12.87 -16.97
CA SER A 140 8.18 12.61 -15.86
C SER A 140 8.81 12.95 -14.50
N ASP A 141 7.99 13.15 -13.46
CA ASP A 141 8.48 13.48 -12.12
C ASP A 141 9.39 12.37 -11.56
N GLY A 142 9.06 11.10 -11.77
CA GLY A 142 9.92 9.98 -11.39
C GLY A 142 11.27 9.97 -12.14
N GLN A 143 11.27 10.30 -13.44
CA GLN A 143 12.50 10.45 -14.21
C GLN A 143 13.33 11.65 -13.71
N ARG A 144 12.66 12.74 -13.37
CA ARG A 144 13.27 13.94 -12.77
C ARG A 144 13.97 13.62 -11.46
N GLN A 145 13.31 12.83 -10.60
CA GLN A 145 13.86 12.37 -9.33
C GLN A 145 15.16 11.58 -9.51
N ARG A 146 15.21 10.68 -10.51
CA ARG A 146 16.44 9.93 -10.83
C ARG A 146 17.58 10.85 -11.31
N VAL A 147 17.31 11.82 -12.16
CA VAL A 147 18.32 12.78 -12.62
C VAL A 147 18.86 13.64 -11.47
N LEU A 148 17.99 14.03 -10.52
CA LEU A 148 18.41 14.76 -9.31
C LEU A 148 19.26 13.88 -8.38
N LEU A 149 18.94 12.58 -8.27
CA LEU A 149 19.78 11.62 -7.56
C LEU A 149 21.14 11.46 -8.28
N ALA A 150 21.15 11.37 -9.63
CA ALA A 150 22.39 11.34 -10.41
C ALA A 150 23.27 12.57 -10.12
N ARG A 151 22.68 13.77 -10.02
CA ARG A 151 23.41 14.99 -9.64
C ARG A 151 24.08 14.84 -8.27
N ALA A 152 23.35 14.33 -7.27
CA ALA A 152 23.90 14.14 -5.94
C ALA A 152 25.00 13.07 -5.90
N VAL A 153 24.81 11.94 -6.61
CA VAL A 153 25.82 10.87 -6.72
C VAL A 153 27.06 11.32 -7.51
N CYS A 154 26.85 12.09 -8.57
CA CYS A 154 27.92 12.63 -9.40
C CYS A 154 28.90 13.53 -8.61
N GLN A 155 28.44 14.10 -7.52
CA GLN A 155 29.26 14.87 -6.58
C GLN A 155 30.26 13.98 -5.82
N GLN A 156 30.10 12.64 -5.86
CA GLN A 156 30.93 11.64 -5.15
C GLN A 156 31.00 11.93 -3.63
N PRO A 157 29.84 12.06 -2.96
CA PRO A 157 29.81 12.43 -1.56
C PRO A 157 30.18 11.24 -0.66
N GLU A 158 30.71 11.53 0.51
CA GLU A 158 30.93 10.57 1.58
C GLU A 158 29.66 10.40 2.45
N ILE A 159 28.77 11.44 2.46
CA ILE A 159 27.44 11.38 3.04
C ILE A 159 26.39 11.96 2.09
N LEU A 160 25.27 11.27 1.94
CA LEU A 160 24.15 11.67 1.08
C LEU A 160 22.93 11.94 1.94
N LEU A 161 22.39 13.14 1.86
CA LEU A 161 21.16 13.58 2.54
C LEU A 161 20.03 13.64 1.52
N LEU A 162 18.93 12.91 1.79
CA LEU A 162 17.81 12.78 0.87
C LEU A 162 16.51 13.18 1.56
N ASP A 163 15.86 14.20 1.06
CA ASP A 163 14.55 14.63 1.55
C ASP A 163 13.44 14.08 0.66
N GLU A 164 12.65 13.15 1.19
CA GLU A 164 11.51 12.51 0.51
C GLU A 164 11.81 11.98 -0.90
N PRO A 165 12.84 11.15 -1.11
CA PRO A 165 13.25 10.73 -2.44
C PRO A 165 12.25 9.77 -3.11
N THR A 166 11.28 9.23 -2.36
CA THR A 166 10.23 8.32 -2.87
C THR A 166 8.99 9.04 -3.38
N SER A 167 8.88 10.36 -3.14
CA SER A 167 7.75 11.17 -3.60
C SER A 167 7.61 11.10 -5.12
N PHE A 168 6.39 10.96 -5.62
CA PHE A 168 6.04 10.86 -7.05
C PHE A 168 6.55 9.59 -7.77
N LEU A 169 7.09 8.60 -7.06
CA LEU A 169 7.47 7.32 -7.64
C LEU A 169 6.33 6.29 -7.51
N ASP A 170 6.13 5.51 -8.55
CA ASP A 170 5.30 4.31 -8.51
C ASP A 170 6.02 3.17 -7.75
N ALA A 171 5.34 2.04 -7.54
CA ALA A 171 5.88 0.91 -6.79
C ALA A 171 7.20 0.38 -7.39
N LYS A 172 7.32 0.37 -8.73
CA LYS A 172 8.54 -0.05 -9.43
C LYS A 172 9.68 0.94 -9.19
N GLY A 173 9.41 2.24 -9.36
CA GLY A 173 10.38 3.31 -9.13
C GLY A 173 10.90 3.34 -7.69
N LYS A 174 10.02 3.09 -6.71
CA LYS A 174 10.41 2.96 -5.30
C LYS A 174 11.35 1.77 -5.06
N ALA A 175 11.03 0.60 -5.61
CA ALA A 175 11.88 -0.58 -5.49
C ALA A 175 13.27 -0.37 -6.11
N GLU A 176 13.33 0.25 -7.30
CA GLU A 176 14.58 0.59 -7.97
C GLU A 176 15.41 1.60 -7.18
N LEU A 177 14.76 2.65 -6.64
CA LEU A 177 15.43 3.62 -5.77
C LEU A 177 16.01 2.96 -4.51
N MET A 178 15.26 2.08 -3.85
CA MET A 178 15.73 1.36 -2.66
C MET A 178 16.99 0.54 -2.98
N ALA A 179 17.00 -0.20 -4.10
CA ALA A 179 18.16 -0.97 -4.54
C ALA A 179 19.39 -0.06 -4.80
N ILE A 180 19.19 1.11 -5.42
CA ILE A 180 20.25 2.09 -5.65
C ILE A 180 20.81 2.62 -4.32
N LEU A 181 19.95 2.96 -3.36
CA LEU A 181 20.39 3.46 -2.04
C LEU A 181 21.16 2.38 -1.26
N GLN A 182 20.70 1.13 -1.31
CA GLN A 182 21.43 0.00 -0.70
C GLN A 182 22.80 -0.20 -1.35
N THR A 183 22.90 -0.16 -2.67
CA THR A 183 24.20 -0.24 -3.39
C THR A 183 25.11 0.92 -2.99
N LEU A 184 24.60 2.15 -2.92
CA LEU A 184 25.39 3.33 -2.51
C LEU A 184 25.90 3.19 -1.07
N ALA A 185 25.04 2.74 -0.15
CA ALA A 185 25.43 2.56 1.24
C ALA A 185 26.37 1.36 1.40
N HIS A 186 25.91 0.16 1.11
CA HIS A 186 26.59 -1.07 1.52
C HIS A 186 27.78 -1.42 0.63
N GLU A 187 27.73 -1.11 -0.68
CA GLU A 187 28.81 -1.44 -1.61
C GLU A 187 29.78 -0.27 -1.84
N LYS A 188 29.27 0.96 -1.89
CA LYS A 188 30.08 2.17 -2.10
C LYS A 188 30.48 2.87 -0.81
N ASN A 189 30.08 2.33 0.34
CA ASN A 189 30.41 2.81 1.68
C ASN A 189 30.04 4.29 1.94
N VAL A 190 28.92 4.77 1.34
CA VAL A 190 28.38 6.10 1.55
C VAL A 190 27.47 6.08 2.78
N ALA A 191 27.61 7.07 3.67
CA ALA A 191 26.63 7.28 4.73
C ALA A 191 25.36 7.90 4.11
N ILE A 192 24.17 7.40 4.45
CA ILE A 192 22.92 7.95 3.90
C ILE A 192 22.01 8.37 5.07
N ILE A 193 21.49 9.60 5.02
CA ILE A 193 20.38 10.04 5.86
C ILE A 193 19.19 10.35 4.94
N VAL A 194 18.07 9.67 5.17
CA VAL A 194 16.90 9.80 4.30
C VAL A 194 15.63 10.06 5.09
N THR A 195 14.80 11.03 4.66
CA THR A 195 13.44 11.17 5.19
C THR A 195 12.48 10.30 4.39
N LEU A 196 11.62 9.57 5.09
CA LEU A 196 10.61 8.71 4.48
C LEU A 196 9.26 8.91 5.17
N HIS A 197 8.19 9.01 4.37
CA HIS A 197 6.81 9.04 4.88
C HIS A 197 6.20 7.66 4.97
N GLU A 198 6.63 6.75 4.10
CA GLU A 198 6.13 5.38 4.04
C GLU A 198 6.89 4.51 5.03
N LEU A 199 6.24 4.20 6.16
CA LEU A 199 6.85 3.44 7.24
C LEU A 199 7.33 2.05 6.83
N GLU A 200 6.58 1.38 5.93
CA GLU A 200 6.98 0.08 5.38
C GLU A 200 8.29 0.14 4.58
N LEU A 201 8.49 1.23 3.80
CA LEU A 201 9.75 1.42 3.07
C LEU A 201 10.89 1.73 4.03
N ALA A 202 10.64 2.58 5.03
CA ALA A 202 11.64 2.90 6.05
C ALA A 202 12.08 1.65 6.81
N GLN A 203 11.14 0.77 7.19
CA GLN A 203 11.42 -0.48 7.89
C GLN A 203 12.28 -1.45 7.06
N LYS A 204 12.08 -1.49 5.72
CA LYS A 204 12.82 -2.37 4.82
C LYS A 204 14.18 -1.83 4.41
N LEU A 205 14.33 -0.50 4.38
CA LEU A 205 15.52 0.16 3.84
C LEU A 205 16.54 0.50 4.91
N ALA A 206 16.10 0.91 6.11
CA ALA A 206 16.93 1.52 7.11
C ALA A 206 17.75 0.49 7.93
N ASP A 207 19.02 0.79 8.13
CA ASP A 207 19.88 0.11 9.11
C ASP A 207 19.65 0.68 10.52
N ALA A 208 19.28 1.97 10.60
CA ALA A 208 18.95 2.68 11.83
C ALA A 208 17.85 3.72 11.57
N VAL A 209 17.15 4.12 12.62
CA VAL A 209 16.00 5.02 12.54
C VAL A 209 16.06 6.09 13.62
N VAL A 210 15.68 7.31 13.27
CA VAL A 210 15.45 8.42 14.20
C VAL A 210 14.01 8.90 14.05
N CYS A 211 13.29 8.94 15.15
CA CYS A 211 11.92 9.47 15.22
C CYS A 211 11.96 10.98 15.49
N VAL A 212 11.34 11.76 14.60
CA VAL A 212 11.25 13.22 14.70
C VAL A 212 9.79 13.59 14.96
N ALA A 213 9.52 14.14 16.13
CA ALA A 213 8.21 14.62 16.55
C ALA A 213 8.27 16.10 16.95
N PRO A 214 7.13 16.84 16.98
CA PRO A 214 7.11 18.19 17.53
C PRO A 214 7.58 18.29 18.97
N SER A 215 7.46 17.21 19.74
CA SER A 215 7.91 17.09 21.13
C SER A 215 9.42 16.84 21.28
N GLY A 216 10.14 16.56 20.20
CA GLY A 216 11.58 16.28 20.23
C GLY A 216 12.01 15.20 19.24
N VAL A 217 13.30 14.88 19.28
CA VAL A 217 13.93 13.88 18.41
C VAL A 217 14.41 12.71 19.28
N SER A 218 14.15 11.48 18.86
CA SER A 218 14.66 10.30 19.56
C SER A 218 16.17 10.17 19.38
N GLY A 219 16.81 9.34 20.22
CA GLY A 219 18.11 8.77 19.88
C GLY A 219 18.03 7.91 18.61
N VAL A 220 19.17 7.42 18.16
CA VAL A 220 19.25 6.45 17.07
C VAL A 220 18.76 5.09 17.58
N LEU A 221 17.76 4.54 16.92
CA LEU A 221 17.07 3.29 17.26
C LEU A 221 17.34 2.22 16.20
N THR A 222 17.25 0.96 16.58
CA THR A 222 17.14 -0.12 15.60
C THR A 222 15.78 -0.07 14.91
N PRO A 223 15.63 -0.61 13.70
CA PRO A 223 14.31 -0.69 13.06
C PRO A 223 13.26 -1.38 13.94
N GLN A 224 13.61 -2.47 14.65
CA GLN A 224 12.68 -3.16 15.55
C GLN A 224 12.17 -2.27 16.68
N GLU A 225 13.04 -1.48 17.29
CA GLU A 225 12.64 -0.54 18.34
C GLU A 225 11.79 0.60 17.80
N ALA A 226 12.21 1.22 16.69
CA ALA A 226 11.53 2.36 16.10
C ALA A 226 10.09 2.02 15.65
N PHE A 227 9.91 0.84 15.05
CA PHE A 227 8.61 0.37 14.55
C PHE A 227 7.79 -0.42 15.57
N ALA A 228 8.24 -0.54 16.83
CA ALA A 228 7.40 -1.07 17.90
C ALA A 228 6.11 -0.25 18.07
N GLU A 229 4.98 -0.93 18.32
CA GLU A 229 3.65 -0.32 18.43
C GLU A 229 3.64 0.94 19.28
N GLN A 230 4.21 0.86 20.49
CA GLN A 230 4.23 1.97 21.43
C GLN A 230 4.98 3.20 20.90
N ASN A 231 6.06 3.00 20.12
CA ASN A 231 6.84 4.10 19.55
C ASN A 231 6.12 4.75 18.38
N ILE A 232 5.54 3.96 17.48
CA ILE A 232 4.74 4.48 16.34
C ILE A 232 3.49 5.21 16.86
N ARG A 233 2.78 4.65 17.85
CA ARG A 233 1.63 5.31 18.45
C ARG A 233 1.99 6.67 19.04
N ARG A 234 3.08 6.73 19.80
CA ARG A 234 3.57 7.99 20.37
C ARG A 234 4.05 8.97 19.32
N LEU A 235 4.74 8.49 18.26
CA LEU A 235 5.29 9.34 17.20
C LEU A 235 4.20 10.04 16.39
N PHE A 236 3.08 9.35 16.12
CA PHE A 236 1.98 9.85 15.30
C PHE A 236 0.72 10.21 16.10
N ASP A 237 0.79 10.20 17.43
CA ASP A 237 -0.33 10.46 18.35
C ASP A 237 -1.55 9.59 18.06
N LEU A 238 -1.33 8.27 17.89
CA LEU A 238 -2.38 7.32 17.55
C LEU A 238 -2.95 6.63 18.80
N THR A 239 -4.28 6.48 18.82
CA THR A 239 -4.93 5.57 19.78
C THR A 239 -4.59 4.11 19.46
N ALA A 240 -4.83 3.19 20.40
CA ALA A 240 -4.66 1.76 20.15
C ALA A 240 -5.51 1.25 19.00
N GLU A 241 -6.73 1.78 18.89
CA GLU A 241 -7.69 1.44 17.82
C GLU A 241 -7.23 1.95 16.46
N GLN A 242 -6.75 3.19 16.39
CA GLN A 242 -6.21 3.78 15.16
C GLN A 242 -4.95 3.04 14.70
N TYR A 243 -4.05 2.69 15.63
CA TYR A 243 -2.88 1.89 15.31
C TYR A 243 -3.28 0.50 14.79
N ALA A 244 -4.20 -0.19 15.46
CA ALA A 244 -4.70 -1.47 15.00
C ALA A 244 -5.34 -1.39 13.61
N MET A 245 -6.09 -0.32 13.34
CA MET A 245 -6.70 -0.08 12.02
C MET A 245 -5.64 0.13 10.92
N LEU A 246 -4.55 0.82 11.22
CA LEU A 246 -3.52 1.16 10.22
C LEU A 246 -2.44 0.07 10.07
N PHE A 247 -2.08 -0.63 11.15
CA PHE A 247 -0.90 -1.48 11.19
C PHE A 247 -1.17 -2.94 11.59
N LYS A 248 -2.18 -3.22 12.44
CA LYS A 248 -2.52 -4.61 12.80
C LYS A 248 -3.34 -5.32 11.74
N ASN A 249 -3.98 -4.56 10.83
CA ASN A 249 -4.62 -5.14 9.63
C ASN A 249 -3.63 -5.36 8.47
N GLY A 250 -2.35 -5.04 8.64
CA GLY A 250 -1.33 -5.00 7.59
C GLY A 250 -0.35 -6.17 7.52
N ASP A 251 -0.35 -7.12 8.46
CA ASP A 251 0.51 -8.32 8.38
C ASP A 251 -0.13 -9.48 7.60
N THR A 252 -1.31 -9.26 7.05
CA THR A 252 -1.83 -10.12 6.00
C THR A 252 -1.42 -9.55 4.65
N LYS A 253 -0.19 -9.81 4.18
CA LYS A 253 -0.01 -9.97 2.73
C LYS A 253 -1.17 -10.84 2.30
N PRO A 254 -2.06 -10.40 1.38
CA PRO A 254 -3.08 -11.29 0.88
C PRO A 254 -2.32 -12.51 0.38
N LYS A 255 -2.52 -13.67 1.00
CA LYS A 255 -1.93 -14.94 0.53
C LYS A 255 -2.41 -15.24 -0.89
N PHE A 256 -3.44 -14.50 -1.33
CA PHE A 256 -3.97 -14.54 -2.68
C PHE A 256 -3.30 -13.49 -3.56
N ALA A 257 -2.48 -13.94 -4.50
CA ALA A 257 -1.83 -13.13 -5.52
C ALA A 257 -2.03 -13.79 -6.89
N HIS A 258 -3.12 -13.45 -7.56
CA HIS A 258 -3.42 -13.87 -8.92
C HIS A 258 -3.47 -12.65 -9.82
N TYR A 259 -2.80 -12.72 -10.97
CA TYR A 259 -2.67 -11.60 -11.90
C TYR A 259 -3.15 -12.01 -13.29
N ILE A 260 -3.81 -11.07 -13.97
CA ILE A 260 -4.18 -11.20 -15.39
C ILE A 260 -3.49 -10.10 -16.20
N ARG A 261 -3.25 -10.38 -17.47
CA ARG A 261 -2.71 -9.39 -18.41
C ARG A 261 -3.86 -8.69 -19.14
N SER A 262 -3.93 -7.36 -19.01
CA SER A 262 -4.85 -6.52 -19.78
C SER A 262 -4.04 -5.53 -20.62
N GLY A 263 -3.90 -5.81 -21.92
CA GLY A 263 -2.98 -5.08 -22.81
C GLY A 263 -1.52 -5.20 -22.33
N GLN A 264 -0.90 -4.06 -22.01
CA GLN A 264 0.49 -4.00 -21.51
C GLN A 264 0.58 -4.02 -19.97
N LYS A 265 -0.56 -4.00 -19.26
CA LYS A 265 -0.59 -3.96 -17.79
C LYS A 265 -0.84 -5.35 -17.21
N LEU A 266 -0.17 -5.64 -16.10
CA LEU A 266 -0.44 -6.78 -15.24
C LEU A 266 -1.33 -6.29 -14.09
N LEU A 267 -2.57 -6.78 -14.02
CA LEU A 267 -3.57 -6.37 -13.03
C LEU A 267 -3.79 -7.50 -12.02
N ARG A 268 -3.84 -7.14 -10.74
CA ARG A 268 -4.11 -8.07 -9.64
C ARG A 268 -5.60 -8.35 -9.54
N CYS A 269 -5.95 -9.63 -9.56
CA CYS A 269 -7.31 -10.09 -9.32
C CYS A 269 -7.66 -10.02 -7.83
N GLY A 270 -8.95 -9.86 -7.56
CA GLY A 270 -9.54 -10.03 -6.25
C GLY A 270 -10.38 -11.31 -6.15
N TYR A 271 -11.14 -11.44 -5.08
CA TYR A 271 -12.11 -12.52 -4.90
C TYR A 271 -13.50 -11.97 -4.55
N THR A 272 -14.55 -12.68 -4.95
CA THR A 272 -15.95 -12.21 -4.89
C THR A 272 -16.52 -12.24 -3.46
N THR A 273 -17.65 -11.55 -3.23
CA THR A 273 -18.40 -11.63 -1.96
C THR A 273 -18.86 -13.06 -1.66
N GLY A 274 -19.16 -13.86 -2.69
CA GLY A 274 -19.47 -15.28 -2.56
C GLY A 274 -18.29 -16.09 -2.03
N THR A 275 -17.08 -15.84 -2.53
CA THR A 275 -15.84 -16.46 -2.03
C THR A 275 -15.57 -16.07 -0.58
N CYS A 276 -15.77 -14.79 -0.21
CA CYS A 276 -15.63 -14.36 1.18
C CYS A 276 -16.61 -15.11 2.11
N ALA A 277 -17.88 -15.23 1.70
CA ALA A 277 -18.89 -15.93 2.48
C ALA A 277 -18.56 -17.42 2.66
N ALA A 278 -18.09 -18.09 1.61
CA ALA A 278 -17.71 -19.51 1.68
C ALA A 278 -16.45 -19.74 2.54
N LEU A 279 -15.44 -18.87 2.44
CA LEU A 279 -14.25 -18.91 3.31
C LEU A 279 -14.63 -18.66 4.79
N GLY A 280 -15.50 -17.66 5.03
CA GLY A 280 -16.02 -17.37 6.37
C GLY A 280 -16.77 -18.57 6.95
N ALA A 281 -17.63 -19.21 6.16
CA ALA A 281 -18.37 -20.41 6.58
C ALA A 281 -17.43 -21.57 6.92
N ALA A 282 -16.42 -21.84 6.07
CA ALA A 282 -15.40 -22.85 6.34
C ALA A 282 -14.64 -22.56 7.65
N GLY A 283 -14.23 -21.32 7.88
CA GLY A 283 -13.50 -20.92 9.09
C GLY A 283 -14.35 -21.11 10.36
N ALA A 284 -15.61 -20.67 10.33
CA ALA A 284 -16.54 -20.83 11.44
C ALA A 284 -16.86 -22.33 11.72
N ALA A 285 -17.08 -23.13 10.67
CA ALA A 285 -17.30 -24.56 10.80
C ALA A 285 -16.07 -25.26 11.40
N ARG A 286 -14.87 -24.95 10.92
CA ARG A 286 -13.63 -25.52 11.46
C ARG A 286 -13.48 -25.23 12.95
N LEU A 287 -13.75 -23.98 13.37
CA LEU A 287 -13.73 -23.62 14.78
C LEU A 287 -14.73 -24.45 15.61
N LEU A 288 -15.96 -24.61 15.12
CA LEU A 288 -16.99 -25.40 15.81
C LEU A 288 -16.64 -26.89 15.91
N LEU A 289 -16.09 -27.45 14.85
CA LEU A 289 -15.81 -28.88 14.75
C LEU A 289 -14.51 -29.29 15.45
N THR A 290 -13.51 -28.38 15.50
CA THR A 290 -12.18 -28.70 16.05
C THR A 290 -11.86 -28.00 17.37
N GLY A 291 -12.61 -26.93 17.71
CA GLY A 291 -12.33 -26.06 18.85
C GLY A 291 -11.14 -25.10 18.64
N HIS A 292 -10.49 -25.11 17.46
CA HIS A 292 -9.32 -24.30 17.17
C HIS A 292 -9.63 -23.18 16.16
N VAL A 293 -9.18 -21.97 16.48
CA VAL A 293 -9.26 -20.82 15.54
C VAL A 293 -8.29 -21.05 14.39
N PRO A 294 -8.78 -21.07 13.12
CA PRO A 294 -7.91 -21.31 11.98
C PRO A 294 -6.99 -20.10 11.72
N GLU A 295 -5.69 -20.33 11.52
CA GLU A 295 -4.73 -19.30 11.13
C GLU A 295 -5.00 -18.81 9.70
N SER A 296 -5.44 -19.68 8.81
CA SER A 296 -5.88 -19.36 7.46
C SER A 296 -7.02 -20.28 7.02
N VAL A 297 -7.81 -19.77 6.08
CA VAL A 297 -8.88 -20.54 5.41
C VAL A 297 -8.69 -20.48 3.91
N GLY A 298 -8.92 -21.61 3.25
CA GLY A 298 -8.70 -21.76 1.82
C GLY A 298 -9.79 -22.58 1.14
N LEU A 299 -10.13 -22.19 -0.10
CA LEU A 299 -11.01 -22.97 -0.96
C LEU A 299 -10.58 -22.87 -2.43
N ARG A 300 -11.02 -23.83 -3.24
CA ARG A 300 -10.90 -23.77 -4.70
C ARG A 300 -12.17 -23.12 -5.25
N THR A 301 -12.01 -22.04 -6.00
CA THR A 301 -13.13 -21.33 -6.64
C THR A 301 -13.66 -22.11 -7.85
N PRO A 302 -14.87 -21.80 -8.36
CA PRO A 302 -15.38 -22.38 -9.61
C PRO A 302 -14.45 -22.21 -10.81
N LYS A 303 -13.64 -21.15 -10.83
CA LYS A 303 -12.59 -20.93 -11.84
C LYS A 303 -11.37 -21.85 -11.69
N GLY A 304 -11.32 -22.68 -10.66
CA GLY A 304 -10.21 -23.60 -10.36
C GLY A 304 -9.04 -22.97 -9.64
N ILE A 305 -9.11 -21.66 -9.31
CA ILE A 305 -8.08 -20.93 -8.59
C ILE A 305 -8.26 -21.15 -7.09
N VAL A 306 -7.17 -21.46 -6.39
CA VAL A 306 -7.17 -21.57 -4.94
C VAL A 306 -7.03 -20.18 -4.32
N VAL A 307 -8.00 -19.81 -3.48
CA VAL A 307 -7.98 -18.60 -2.66
C VAL A 307 -7.72 -19.01 -1.23
N GLU A 308 -6.64 -18.55 -0.64
CA GLU A 308 -6.29 -18.74 0.77
C GLU A 308 -6.08 -17.39 1.43
N VAL A 309 -6.76 -17.14 2.55
CA VAL A 309 -6.73 -15.87 3.28
C VAL A 309 -6.70 -16.08 4.78
N VAL A 310 -6.20 -15.09 5.51
CA VAL A 310 -6.29 -15.03 6.96
C VAL A 310 -7.62 -14.36 7.33
N PRO A 311 -8.46 -14.97 8.17
CA PRO A 311 -9.68 -14.32 8.65
C PRO A 311 -9.36 -13.04 9.43
N GLN A 312 -10.21 -12.02 9.30
CA GLN A 312 -10.12 -10.83 10.14
C GLN A 312 -10.37 -11.18 11.62
N PHE A 313 -11.33 -12.04 11.84
CA PHE A 313 -11.57 -12.71 13.12
C PHE A 313 -12.33 -14.01 12.88
N CYS A 314 -12.16 -14.96 13.80
CA CYS A 314 -12.96 -16.17 13.89
C CYS A 314 -13.17 -16.45 15.39
N ARG A 315 -14.43 -16.52 15.84
CA ARG A 315 -14.75 -16.60 17.27
C ARG A 315 -16.08 -17.31 17.52
N PRO A 316 -16.25 -17.94 18.70
CA PRO A 316 -17.53 -18.53 19.08
C PRO A 316 -18.60 -17.43 19.32
N THR A 317 -19.87 -17.82 19.08
CA THR A 317 -21.08 -17.06 19.42
C THR A 317 -21.96 -17.86 20.38
N ALA A 318 -23.04 -17.26 20.89
CA ALA A 318 -23.96 -17.95 21.81
C ALA A 318 -24.63 -19.19 21.17
N GLY A 319 -24.76 -19.27 19.84
CA GLY A 319 -25.41 -20.36 19.12
C GLY A 319 -24.51 -21.09 18.12
N GLY A 320 -23.23 -20.71 18.01
CA GLY A 320 -22.37 -21.28 16.98
C GLY A 320 -21.00 -20.63 16.94
N ALA A 321 -20.52 -20.31 15.75
CA ALA A 321 -19.30 -19.51 15.54
C ALA A 321 -19.47 -18.56 14.36
N GLU A 322 -18.77 -17.43 14.40
CA GLU A 322 -18.70 -16.49 13.30
C GLU A 322 -17.26 -16.29 12.81
N CYS A 323 -17.09 -16.12 11.51
CA CYS A 323 -15.81 -15.86 10.90
C CYS A 323 -15.96 -14.77 9.84
N ALA A 324 -15.07 -13.77 9.85
CA ALA A 324 -15.10 -12.62 8.95
C ALA A 324 -13.94 -12.65 7.97
N ILE A 325 -14.25 -12.48 6.69
CA ILE A 325 -13.28 -12.32 5.61
C ILE A 325 -13.43 -10.92 5.03
N VAL A 326 -12.33 -10.17 4.95
CA VAL A 326 -12.33 -8.85 4.32
C VAL A 326 -12.33 -9.02 2.80
N LYS A 327 -13.28 -8.39 2.13
CA LYS A 327 -13.38 -8.40 0.67
C LYS A 327 -12.20 -7.67 0.03
N ASP A 328 -11.50 -8.33 -0.86
CA ASP A 328 -10.44 -7.75 -1.69
C ASP A 328 -10.87 -7.78 -3.17
N GLY A 329 -11.01 -6.60 -3.76
CA GLY A 329 -11.35 -6.43 -5.18
C GLY A 329 -10.16 -6.50 -6.12
N GLY A 330 -8.93 -6.61 -5.62
CA GLY A 330 -7.74 -6.48 -6.46
C GLY A 330 -7.58 -5.05 -6.96
N ASP A 331 -7.20 -4.92 -8.23
CA ASP A 331 -7.06 -3.62 -8.92
C ASP A 331 -8.39 -3.15 -9.54
N ASP A 332 -9.51 -3.84 -9.25
CA ASP A 332 -10.83 -3.43 -9.71
C ASP A 332 -11.45 -2.35 -8.83
N ILE A 333 -12.22 -1.43 -9.45
CA ILE A 333 -12.96 -0.37 -8.75
C ILE A 333 -14.27 -0.98 -8.22
N ASP A 334 -14.17 -1.69 -7.11
CA ASP A 334 -15.31 -2.38 -6.48
C ASP A 334 -15.71 -1.65 -5.17
N ALA A 335 -16.96 -1.16 -5.13
CA ALA A 335 -17.52 -0.47 -3.96
C ALA A 335 -17.61 -1.36 -2.69
N THR A 336 -17.43 -2.67 -2.84
CA THR A 336 -17.46 -3.64 -1.75
C THR A 336 -16.08 -3.97 -1.18
N THR A 337 -15.00 -3.49 -1.81
CA THR A 337 -13.61 -3.71 -1.35
C THR A 337 -13.42 -3.14 0.06
N GLY A 338 -12.78 -3.92 0.93
CA GLY A 338 -12.54 -3.57 2.32
C GLY A 338 -13.69 -3.88 3.28
N LEU A 339 -14.87 -4.28 2.79
CA LEU A 339 -16.00 -4.64 3.66
C LEU A 339 -15.81 -6.05 4.25
N PRO A 340 -16.02 -6.22 5.57
CA PRO A 340 -16.05 -7.54 6.19
C PRO A 340 -17.34 -8.30 5.80
N VAL A 341 -17.16 -9.47 5.21
CA VAL A 341 -18.21 -10.46 4.98
C VAL A 341 -18.12 -11.49 6.11
N VAL A 342 -19.16 -11.59 6.91
CA VAL A 342 -19.22 -12.44 8.10
C VAL A 342 -20.16 -13.62 7.82
N ALA A 343 -19.69 -14.82 8.02
CA ALA A 343 -20.54 -16.01 8.07
C ALA A 343 -20.65 -16.52 9.51
N GLU A 344 -21.86 -16.56 10.03
CA GLU A 344 -22.19 -17.22 11.29
C GLU A 344 -22.73 -18.61 10.99
N VAL A 345 -22.17 -19.63 11.62
CA VAL A 345 -22.49 -21.03 11.41
C VAL A 345 -22.96 -21.67 12.71
N THR A 346 -24.06 -22.41 12.63
CA THR A 346 -24.60 -23.22 13.71
C THR A 346 -24.65 -24.70 13.26
N LEU A 347 -24.29 -25.62 14.14
CA LEU A 347 -24.38 -27.05 13.87
C LEU A 347 -25.85 -27.51 13.97
N LEU A 348 -26.24 -28.40 13.06
CA LEU A 348 -27.54 -29.10 13.05
C LEU A 348 -27.32 -30.61 13.17
N PRO A 349 -27.11 -31.16 14.38
CA PRO A 349 -26.78 -32.58 14.56
C PRO A 349 -27.84 -33.53 14.01
N ASP A 350 -29.11 -33.14 14.10
CA ASP A 350 -30.26 -33.97 13.74
C ASP A 350 -30.68 -33.82 12.25
N ALA A 351 -29.92 -33.06 11.45
CA ALA A 351 -30.22 -32.78 10.04
C ALA A 351 -29.04 -33.22 9.13
N PRO A 352 -28.83 -34.52 8.88
CA PRO A 352 -27.67 -35.04 8.17
C PRO A 352 -27.47 -34.36 6.79
N HIS A 353 -26.25 -33.93 6.52
CA HIS A 353 -25.80 -33.30 5.26
C HIS A 353 -26.66 -32.10 4.77
N THR A 354 -27.51 -31.55 5.66
CA THR A 354 -28.35 -30.39 5.32
C THR A 354 -27.62 -29.10 5.55
N VAL A 355 -27.63 -28.19 4.55
CA VAL A 355 -27.09 -26.85 4.68
C VAL A 355 -28.16 -25.82 4.35
N THR A 356 -28.53 -25.01 5.34
CA THR A 356 -29.47 -23.90 5.16
C THR A 356 -28.69 -22.59 5.17
N ILE A 357 -29.01 -21.69 4.22
CA ILE A 357 -28.27 -20.43 4.02
C ILE A 357 -29.26 -19.28 3.94
N ASP A 358 -29.08 -18.26 4.78
CA ASP A 358 -29.86 -17.03 4.73
C ASP A 358 -28.96 -15.78 4.86
N GLY A 359 -29.52 -14.61 4.56
CA GLY A 359 -28.84 -13.32 4.66
C GLY A 359 -29.23 -12.58 5.94
N GLY A 360 -28.21 -12.11 6.64
CA GLY A 360 -28.30 -11.24 7.80
C GLY A 360 -28.12 -9.76 7.44
N ALA A 361 -27.65 -8.97 8.41
CA ALA A 361 -27.47 -7.54 8.28
C ALA A 361 -26.54 -7.19 7.11
N GLY A 362 -26.96 -6.24 6.25
CA GLY A 362 -26.21 -5.76 5.11
C GLY A 362 -26.20 -6.65 3.86
N VAL A 363 -26.85 -7.82 3.92
CA VAL A 363 -27.21 -8.62 2.73
C VAL A 363 -28.63 -8.22 2.31
N GLY A 364 -28.79 -7.90 1.02
CA GLY A 364 -30.07 -7.46 0.49
C GLY A 364 -31.10 -8.56 0.35
N ARG A 365 -32.38 -8.18 0.21
CA ARG A 365 -33.48 -9.06 -0.13
C ARG A 365 -33.95 -8.79 -1.57
N VAL A 366 -34.33 -9.83 -2.26
CA VAL A 366 -34.89 -9.74 -3.61
C VAL A 366 -36.31 -9.18 -3.54
N THR A 367 -36.57 -8.09 -4.27
CA THR A 367 -37.88 -7.42 -4.30
C THR A 367 -38.56 -7.47 -5.68
N LYS A 368 -37.79 -7.82 -6.74
CA LYS A 368 -38.33 -7.92 -8.11
C LYS A 368 -38.08 -9.33 -8.69
N PRO A 369 -39.01 -9.85 -9.50
CA PRO A 369 -38.78 -11.11 -10.20
C PRO A 369 -37.68 -10.97 -11.27
N GLY A 370 -37.11 -12.11 -11.72
CA GLY A 370 -36.09 -12.14 -12.77
C GLY A 370 -34.64 -12.10 -12.25
N LEU A 371 -34.47 -12.17 -10.93
CA LEU A 371 -33.16 -12.40 -10.31
C LEU A 371 -32.94 -13.91 -10.04
N ASP A 372 -31.72 -14.27 -9.70
CA ASP A 372 -31.32 -15.66 -9.38
C ASP A 372 -32.14 -16.29 -8.24
N GLN A 373 -32.50 -15.47 -7.24
CA GLN A 373 -33.29 -15.93 -6.10
C GLN A 373 -34.73 -15.43 -6.18
N PRO A 374 -35.69 -16.15 -5.60
CA PRO A 374 -37.09 -15.74 -5.59
C PRO A 374 -37.31 -14.48 -4.74
N VAL A 375 -38.40 -13.75 -5.02
CA VAL A 375 -38.80 -12.57 -4.26
C VAL A 375 -38.97 -12.91 -2.79
N GLY A 376 -38.41 -12.08 -1.90
CA GLY A 376 -38.37 -12.27 -0.47
C GLY A 376 -37.12 -12.99 0.07
N ALA A 377 -36.44 -13.75 -0.77
CA ALA A 377 -35.22 -14.46 -0.39
C ALA A 377 -34.01 -13.50 -0.24
N ALA A 378 -33.00 -13.94 0.52
CA ALA A 378 -31.73 -13.25 0.59
C ALA A 378 -31.05 -13.25 -0.77
N ALA A 379 -30.48 -12.11 -1.17
CA ALA A 379 -29.78 -11.93 -2.43
C ALA A 379 -28.40 -12.61 -2.40
N ILE A 380 -28.41 -13.94 -2.18
CA ILE A 380 -27.24 -14.82 -2.21
C ILE A 380 -27.44 -15.77 -3.39
N ASN A 381 -26.71 -15.55 -4.48
CA ASN A 381 -26.88 -16.28 -5.72
C ASN A 381 -26.55 -17.78 -5.60
N HIS A 382 -26.95 -18.60 -6.56
CA HIS A 382 -26.79 -20.06 -6.49
C HIS A 382 -25.32 -20.50 -6.39
N VAL A 383 -24.39 -19.88 -7.17
CA VAL A 383 -22.97 -20.24 -7.10
C VAL A 383 -22.36 -19.97 -5.71
N PRO A 384 -22.50 -18.78 -5.09
CA PRO A 384 -22.15 -18.58 -3.70
C PRO A 384 -22.76 -19.60 -2.71
N ARG A 385 -24.04 -19.93 -2.87
CA ARG A 385 -24.70 -20.97 -2.04
C ARG A 385 -24.03 -22.32 -2.20
N GLN A 386 -23.73 -22.73 -3.43
CA GLN A 386 -22.99 -23.95 -3.71
C GLN A 386 -21.60 -23.93 -3.07
N MET A 387 -20.83 -22.85 -3.26
CA MET A 387 -19.50 -22.71 -2.66
C MET A 387 -19.52 -22.81 -1.12
N ILE A 388 -20.50 -22.19 -0.47
CA ILE A 388 -20.70 -22.28 0.99
C ILE A 388 -20.98 -23.73 1.37
N THR A 389 -21.91 -24.40 0.69
CA THR A 389 -22.29 -25.79 0.97
C THR A 389 -21.10 -26.74 0.82
N GLU A 390 -20.37 -26.64 -0.31
CA GLU A 390 -19.20 -27.49 -0.55
C GLU A 390 -18.09 -27.26 0.48
N ALA A 391 -17.88 -25.99 0.88
CA ALA A 391 -16.89 -25.64 1.89
C ALA A 391 -17.24 -26.24 3.26
N LEU A 392 -18.49 -26.18 3.69
CA LEU A 392 -18.96 -26.75 4.95
C LEU A 392 -18.89 -28.26 4.97
N LEU A 393 -19.37 -28.92 3.91
CA LEU A 393 -19.32 -30.38 3.81
C LEU A 393 -17.88 -30.90 3.81
N ARG A 394 -16.95 -30.20 3.16
CA ARG A 394 -15.54 -30.55 3.21
C ARG A 394 -14.95 -30.46 4.63
N GLU A 395 -15.31 -29.43 5.41
CA GLU A 395 -14.86 -29.32 6.81
C GLU A 395 -15.51 -30.42 7.68
N ALA A 396 -16.77 -30.79 7.41
CA ALA A 396 -17.46 -31.90 8.07
C ALA A 396 -16.78 -33.24 7.78
N ASP A 397 -16.50 -33.53 6.51
CA ASP A 397 -15.84 -34.77 6.06
C ASP A 397 -14.44 -34.92 6.69
N ALA A 398 -13.70 -33.81 6.84
CA ALA A 398 -12.37 -33.86 7.44
C ALA A 398 -12.32 -34.33 8.88
N VAL A 399 -13.44 -34.23 9.61
CA VAL A 399 -13.56 -34.68 11.03
C VAL A 399 -14.61 -35.73 11.25
N GLY A 400 -15.27 -36.22 10.19
CA GLY A 400 -16.32 -37.26 10.27
C GLY A 400 -17.63 -36.76 10.89
N TYR A 401 -17.97 -35.47 10.76
CA TYR A 401 -19.22 -34.90 11.25
C TYR A 401 -20.35 -35.18 10.26
N GLY A 402 -21.35 -35.98 10.68
CA GLY A 402 -22.48 -36.41 9.85
C GLY A 402 -23.71 -35.50 9.90
N GLY A 403 -23.73 -34.46 10.72
CA GLY A 403 -24.83 -33.49 10.84
C GLY A 403 -24.86 -32.46 9.72
N GLY A 404 -25.73 -31.46 9.88
CA GLY A 404 -25.87 -30.31 8.95
C GLY A 404 -25.43 -29.01 9.56
N PHE A 405 -25.66 -27.93 8.81
CA PHE A 405 -25.29 -26.59 9.17
C PHE A 405 -26.37 -25.55 8.81
N ALA A 406 -26.56 -24.55 9.69
CA ALA A 406 -27.28 -23.35 9.36
C ALA A 406 -26.27 -22.19 9.25
N VAL A 407 -26.38 -21.40 8.17
CA VAL A 407 -25.46 -20.29 7.87
C VAL A 407 -26.21 -18.99 7.69
N THR A 408 -25.79 -17.94 8.40
CA THR A 408 -26.24 -16.58 8.17
C THR A 408 -25.07 -15.74 7.66
N VAL A 409 -25.21 -15.19 6.45
CA VAL A 409 -24.18 -14.31 5.85
C VAL A 409 -24.55 -12.86 6.07
N SER A 410 -23.64 -12.08 6.67
CA SER A 410 -23.81 -10.64 6.91
C SER A 410 -22.65 -9.85 6.28
N ILE A 411 -22.90 -8.60 5.87
CA ILE A 411 -21.86 -7.69 5.33
C ILE A 411 -21.87 -6.41 6.16
N LYS A 412 -20.82 -6.21 6.97
CA LYS A 412 -20.70 -5.00 7.78
C LYS A 412 -20.56 -3.76 6.88
N GLY A 413 -21.47 -2.77 7.03
CA GLY A 413 -21.53 -1.60 6.15
C GLY A 413 -22.24 -1.85 4.81
N GLY A 414 -22.74 -3.05 4.54
CA GLY A 414 -23.36 -3.44 3.28
C GLY A 414 -24.58 -2.61 2.88
N ALA A 415 -25.45 -2.25 3.83
CA ALA A 415 -26.61 -1.40 3.57
C ALA A 415 -26.23 0.03 3.08
N ALA A 416 -25.15 0.59 3.63
CA ALA A 416 -24.63 1.89 3.18
C ALA A 416 -23.95 1.79 1.82
N ALA A 417 -23.17 0.74 1.59
CA ALA A 417 -22.50 0.50 0.33
C ALA A 417 -23.48 0.21 -0.82
N ALA A 418 -24.58 -0.51 -0.56
CA ALA A 418 -25.61 -0.82 -1.53
C ALA A 418 -26.19 0.41 -2.25
N LYS A 419 -26.28 1.55 -1.55
CA LYS A 419 -26.76 2.82 -2.13
C LYS A 419 -25.86 3.35 -3.25
N ARG A 420 -24.61 2.90 -3.32
CA ARG A 420 -23.62 3.28 -4.34
C ARG A 420 -23.42 2.21 -5.41
N THR A 421 -24.23 1.16 -5.37
CA THR A 421 -24.21 0.05 -6.32
C THR A 421 -25.48 0.00 -7.15
N PHE A 422 -25.51 -0.87 -8.14
CA PHE A 422 -26.67 -1.09 -9.00
C PHE A 422 -27.80 -1.91 -8.34
N ASN A 423 -27.58 -2.46 -7.13
CA ASN A 423 -28.51 -3.33 -6.42
C ASN A 423 -29.94 -2.81 -6.31
N PRO A 424 -30.19 -1.54 -5.90
CA PRO A 424 -31.55 -1.01 -5.79
C PRO A 424 -32.29 -0.98 -7.16
N HIS A 425 -31.57 -0.72 -8.25
CA HIS A 425 -32.15 -0.66 -9.59
C HIS A 425 -32.65 -2.02 -10.08
N ILE A 426 -31.88 -3.07 -9.81
CA ILE A 426 -32.24 -4.46 -10.20
C ILE A 426 -33.22 -5.12 -9.23
N GLY A 427 -33.60 -4.47 -8.12
CA GLY A 427 -34.55 -5.01 -7.16
C GLY A 427 -33.92 -5.83 -6.04
N VAL A 428 -32.76 -5.39 -5.54
CA VAL A 428 -32.16 -5.88 -4.31
C VAL A 428 -32.13 -4.74 -3.29
N GLU A 429 -32.88 -4.85 -2.20
CA GLU A 429 -33.06 -3.80 -1.21
C GLU A 429 -32.52 -4.21 0.16
N GLY A 430 -32.14 -3.19 0.98
CA GLY A 430 -31.66 -3.38 2.34
C GLY A 430 -30.20 -3.76 2.48
N GLY A 431 -29.49 -4.08 1.38
CA GLY A 431 -28.09 -4.48 1.42
C GLY A 431 -27.49 -4.84 0.06
N LEU A 432 -26.34 -5.48 0.11
CA LEU A 432 -25.59 -5.94 -1.06
C LEU A 432 -26.01 -7.36 -1.46
N SER A 433 -25.81 -7.69 -2.74
CA SER A 433 -25.87 -9.07 -3.21
C SER A 433 -24.58 -9.82 -2.87
N VAL A 434 -24.70 -11.08 -2.47
CA VAL A 434 -23.60 -12.04 -2.38
C VAL A 434 -23.54 -12.76 -3.71
N LEU A 435 -22.59 -12.40 -4.55
CA LEU A 435 -22.50 -12.85 -5.94
C LEU A 435 -21.06 -13.26 -6.32
N GLY A 436 -20.92 -13.82 -7.52
CA GLY A 436 -19.65 -14.22 -8.12
C GLY A 436 -19.72 -15.60 -8.74
N THR A 437 -19.82 -15.68 -10.07
CA THR A 437 -19.94 -16.95 -10.84
C THR A 437 -18.60 -17.68 -10.90
N SER A 438 -17.49 -16.95 -11.00
CA SER A 438 -16.13 -17.51 -11.08
C SER A 438 -15.42 -17.63 -9.71
N GLY A 439 -15.93 -16.94 -8.69
CA GLY A 439 -15.29 -16.78 -7.37
C GLY A 439 -14.16 -15.74 -7.36
N ILE A 440 -13.71 -15.25 -8.50
CA ILE A 440 -12.60 -14.30 -8.69
C ILE A 440 -13.14 -13.00 -9.28
N VAL A 441 -12.59 -11.86 -8.83
CA VAL A 441 -12.81 -10.56 -9.44
C VAL A 441 -11.66 -10.29 -10.41
N GLU A 442 -11.98 -10.16 -11.69
CA GLU A 442 -11.03 -9.77 -12.72
C GLU A 442 -11.21 -8.28 -13.02
N PRO A 443 -10.17 -7.45 -12.83
CA PRO A 443 -10.27 -6.03 -13.10
C PRO A 443 -10.64 -5.74 -14.56
N MET A 444 -11.55 -4.79 -14.78
CA MET A 444 -12.04 -4.38 -16.10
C MET A 444 -12.71 -5.53 -16.89
N SER A 445 -13.39 -6.45 -16.23
CA SER A 445 -14.07 -7.59 -16.85
C SER A 445 -15.24 -7.14 -17.73
N GLN A 446 -15.16 -7.40 -19.04
CA GLN A 446 -16.27 -7.22 -19.97
C GLN A 446 -17.45 -8.16 -19.65
N GLN A 447 -17.16 -9.35 -19.10
CA GLN A 447 -18.19 -10.31 -18.72
C GLN A 447 -19.11 -9.78 -17.62
N ALA A 448 -18.57 -9.07 -16.61
CA ALA A 448 -19.37 -8.47 -15.55
C ALA A 448 -20.37 -7.43 -16.10
N LEU A 449 -19.98 -6.67 -17.11
CA LEU A 449 -20.88 -5.75 -17.80
C LEU A 449 -21.97 -6.48 -18.57
N LEU A 450 -21.61 -7.54 -19.30
CA LEU A 450 -22.58 -8.37 -20.04
C LEU A 450 -23.58 -9.04 -19.11
N ASP A 451 -23.14 -9.58 -17.98
CA ASP A 451 -24.01 -10.21 -16.98
C ASP A 451 -25.03 -9.21 -16.42
N THR A 452 -24.61 -7.97 -16.16
CA THR A 452 -25.50 -6.90 -15.71
C THR A 452 -26.56 -6.55 -16.77
N LEU A 453 -26.14 -6.38 -18.04
CA LEU A 453 -27.04 -6.12 -19.15
C LEU A 453 -28.04 -7.26 -19.38
N GLN A 454 -27.62 -8.52 -19.24
CA GLN A 454 -28.52 -9.67 -19.35
C GLN A 454 -29.61 -9.67 -18.28
N ILE A 455 -29.29 -9.29 -17.04
CA ILE A 455 -30.29 -9.17 -15.96
C ILE A 455 -31.31 -8.09 -16.31
N GLU A 456 -30.86 -6.92 -16.76
CA GLU A 456 -31.76 -5.82 -17.16
C GLU A 456 -32.68 -6.20 -18.31
N ILE A 457 -32.12 -6.81 -19.36
CA ILE A 457 -32.90 -7.28 -20.53
C ILE A 457 -33.92 -8.31 -20.09
N HIS A 458 -33.53 -9.27 -19.24
CA HIS A 458 -34.46 -10.29 -18.73
C HIS A 458 -35.60 -9.68 -17.92
N GLN A 459 -35.31 -8.76 -17.02
CA GLN A 459 -36.34 -8.06 -16.23
C GLN A 459 -37.27 -7.20 -17.11
N ALA A 460 -36.74 -6.54 -18.14
CA ALA A 460 -37.53 -5.77 -19.05
C ALA A 460 -38.44 -6.68 -19.94
N ALA A 461 -37.92 -7.83 -20.36
CA ALA A 461 -38.67 -8.81 -21.12
C ALA A 461 -39.86 -9.43 -20.36
N LEU A 462 -39.75 -9.53 -19.00
CA LEU A 462 -40.89 -9.94 -18.18
C LEU A 462 -42.05 -8.92 -18.18
N LYS A 463 -41.76 -7.65 -18.48
CA LYS A 463 -42.75 -6.55 -18.51
C LYS A 463 -43.29 -6.22 -19.88
N SER A 464 -42.50 -6.45 -20.93
CA SER A 464 -42.85 -6.07 -22.32
C SER A 464 -42.28 -7.07 -23.33
N ARG A 465 -43.07 -7.38 -24.35
CA ARG A 465 -42.63 -8.19 -25.49
C ARG A 465 -41.77 -7.43 -26.51
N ARG A 466 -41.67 -6.10 -26.36
CA ARG A 466 -40.86 -5.25 -27.24
C ARG A 466 -39.91 -4.47 -26.38
N LEU A 467 -38.63 -4.53 -26.70
CA LEU A 467 -37.55 -3.84 -26.03
C LEU A 467 -36.85 -2.94 -27.05
N ILE A 468 -36.52 -1.73 -26.62
CA ILE A 468 -35.67 -0.80 -27.37
C ILE A 468 -34.33 -0.74 -26.60
N LEU A 469 -33.24 -1.04 -27.28
CA LEU A 469 -31.90 -0.93 -26.77
C LEU A 469 -31.26 0.32 -27.36
N ALA A 470 -30.81 1.24 -26.49
CA ALA A 470 -30.14 2.46 -26.90
C ALA A 470 -28.77 2.59 -26.19
N PRO A 471 -27.70 3.04 -26.86
CA PRO A 471 -26.42 3.28 -26.23
C PRO A 471 -26.45 4.60 -25.43
N GLY A 472 -26.57 4.47 -24.10
CA GLY A 472 -26.56 5.61 -23.18
C GLY A 472 -27.83 6.45 -23.19
N ASN A 473 -27.85 7.51 -22.37
CA ASN A 473 -29.02 8.38 -22.21
C ASN A 473 -29.42 9.16 -23.48
N TYR A 474 -28.48 9.41 -24.36
CA TYR A 474 -28.74 10.13 -25.65
C TYR A 474 -29.60 9.34 -26.64
N GLY A 475 -29.78 8.04 -26.48
CA GLY A 475 -30.64 7.22 -27.33
C GLY A 475 -32.11 7.19 -26.89
N LEU A 476 -32.47 7.80 -25.76
CA LEU A 476 -33.82 7.84 -25.25
C LEU A 476 -34.61 9.09 -25.74
N ASP A 477 -33.90 10.05 -26.34
CA ASP A 477 -34.47 11.32 -26.83
C ASP A 477 -34.87 11.25 -28.33
N TYR A 478 -34.80 10.07 -28.93
CA TYR A 478 -35.24 9.74 -30.30
C TYR A 478 -36.43 8.77 -30.19
#